data_a8ab1c89f144c4fd88992f97252da25b
#
_entry.id   a8ab1c89f144c4fd88992f97252da25b
#
_cell.length_a   1.000
_cell.length_b   1.000
_cell.length_c   1.000
_cell.angle_alpha   90.00
_cell.angle_beta   90.00
_cell.angle_gamma   90.00
#
_symmetry.space_group_name_H-M   'P 1'
#
loop_
_entity.id
_entity.type
_entity.pdbx_description
1 polymer ?
#
loop_
_entity_poly.entity_id
_entity_poly.type
_entity_poly.pdbx_seq_one_letter_code
_entity_poly.pdbx_strand_id
1 'polypeptide(L)'
;MALLLSIHSDIMIFRILFTLGFVLVIDIYAYQAFKTVFRSTATPWIYWGVTLVYLILSIVISLLMSSGKVDYKYVGLLVGASILIAVPKIVAIIPLLLEDVTRLSQFLFRIFTVQPNVLPERRVFISQLALGLAAIPFLGILDGIWKGRYRYRVISHTLEFEDLPEAFDGFTIAQISDIHSGSFDNKDKVEYGVNMVNELGADAVMFTGDMVNNLASEAEPWIDTFKKLTGKNGVFSILGNHDYGDYWRFPTAQDKVDNLNRLKEIHQEMGMDLLLNESRFFERNGQRIYLAGVENWGLPPFPQYGDLETALTGIPEDSFTVMLSHDPSHFDAEIKQHHKKVHLTLSGHTHGMQFGIEIPGWIKWSPVKFKYPKWAGLYPELDGQVLHVNRGFGFLAFPGRVGIWPEITHLTLRKKSV
;
A
#
# COMPACT_ATOMS: atom_id res chain seq x y z
N MET A 1 18.35 -25.78 -19.39
CA MET A 1 17.93 -24.45 -19.89
C MET A 1 16.66 -24.54 -20.76
N ALA A 2 16.59 -25.37 -21.81
CA ALA A 2 15.39 -25.53 -22.66
C ALA A 2 14.14 -25.98 -21.87
N LEU A 3 14.26 -26.94 -20.95
CA LEU A 3 13.15 -27.45 -20.12
C LEU A 3 12.58 -26.40 -19.16
N LEU A 4 13.44 -25.56 -18.56
CA LEU A 4 13.01 -24.45 -17.69
C LEU A 4 12.32 -23.34 -18.48
N LEU A 5 12.75 -23.07 -19.71
CA LEU A 5 12.10 -22.11 -20.61
C LEU A 5 10.72 -22.61 -21.07
N SER A 6 10.55 -23.93 -21.33
CA SER A 6 9.24 -24.50 -21.68
C SER A 6 8.27 -24.45 -20.50
N ILE A 7 8.69 -24.78 -19.28
CA ILE A 7 7.85 -24.71 -18.09
C ILE A 7 7.39 -23.28 -17.81
N HIS A 8 8.26 -22.27 -17.98
CA HIS A 8 7.89 -20.87 -17.82
C HIS A 8 6.88 -20.40 -18.89
N SER A 9 7.04 -20.84 -20.15
CA SER A 9 6.09 -20.52 -21.22
C SER A 9 4.72 -21.16 -20.97
N ASP A 10 4.67 -22.39 -20.52
CA ASP A 10 3.42 -23.11 -20.25
C ASP A 10 2.64 -22.50 -19.08
N ILE A 11 3.34 -22.12 -18.00
CA ILE A 11 2.74 -21.41 -16.87
C ILE A 11 2.19 -20.04 -17.30
N MET A 12 2.92 -19.32 -18.15
CA MET A 12 2.49 -18.02 -18.65
C MET A 12 1.23 -18.15 -19.54
N ILE A 13 1.23 -19.10 -20.47
CA ILE A 13 0.07 -19.38 -21.34
C ILE A 13 -1.13 -19.79 -20.50
N PHE A 14 -0.97 -20.68 -19.52
CA PHE A 14 -2.04 -21.08 -18.62
C PHE A 14 -2.62 -19.88 -17.85
N ARG A 15 -1.77 -19.01 -17.31
CA ARG A 15 -2.21 -17.77 -16.61
C ARG A 15 -3.02 -16.88 -17.52
N ILE A 16 -2.55 -16.65 -18.75
CA ILE A 16 -3.25 -15.81 -19.74
C ILE A 16 -4.62 -16.43 -20.07
N LEU A 17 -4.67 -17.72 -20.41
CA LEU A 17 -5.92 -18.41 -20.76
C LEU A 17 -6.91 -18.42 -19.58
N PHE A 18 -6.43 -18.66 -18.36
CA PHE A 18 -7.26 -18.62 -17.16
C PHE A 18 -7.82 -17.22 -16.92
N THR A 19 -6.98 -16.17 -17.04
CA THR A 19 -7.41 -14.78 -16.88
C THR A 19 -8.46 -14.40 -17.95
N LEU A 20 -8.21 -14.76 -19.21
CA LEU A 20 -9.17 -14.50 -20.30
C LEU A 20 -10.50 -15.21 -20.05
N GLY A 21 -10.47 -16.49 -19.67
CA GLY A 21 -11.68 -17.25 -19.35
C GLY A 21 -12.46 -16.64 -18.19
N PHE A 22 -11.76 -16.29 -17.11
CA PHE A 22 -12.37 -15.66 -15.94
C PHE A 22 -13.01 -14.31 -16.27
N VAL A 23 -12.30 -13.46 -17.01
CA VAL A 23 -12.81 -12.15 -17.48
C VAL A 23 -14.05 -12.34 -18.33
N LEU A 24 -14.03 -13.24 -19.31
CA LEU A 24 -15.17 -13.49 -20.19
C LEU A 24 -16.42 -13.96 -19.43
N VAL A 25 -16.26 -14.82 -18.42
CA VAL A 25 -17.38 -15.26 -17.56
C VAL A 25 -17.99 -14.08 -16.82
N ILE A 26 -17.16 -13.24 -16.21
CA ILE A 26 -17.61 -12.01 -15.54
C ILE A 26 -18.33 -11.09 -16.51
N ASP A 27 -17.76 -10.87 -17.70
CA ASP A 27 -18.32 -9.99 -18.69
C ASP A 27 -19.66 -10.46 -19.26
N ILE A 28 -19.77 -11.74 -19.61
CA ILE A 28 -21.03 -12.33 -20.09
C ILE A 28 -22.13 -12.17 -19.03
N TYR A 29 -21.77 -12.35 -17.76
CA TYR A 29 -22.73 -12.25 -16.68
C TYR A 29 -23.14 -10.80 -16.40
N ALA A 30 -22.18 -9.89 -16.27
CA ALA A 30 -22.45 -8.47 -16.06
C ALA A 30 -23.20 -7.83 -17.25
N TYR A 31 -22.96 -8.28 -18.48
CA TYR A 31 -23.68 -7.83 -19.68
C TYR A 31 -25.19 -7.97 -19.54
N GLN A 32 -25.69 -8.96 -18.80
CA GLN A 32 -27.13 -9.16 -18.61
C GLN A 32 -27.80 -7.94 -17.97
N ALA A 33 -27.14 -7.26 -17.03
CA ALA A 33 -27.67 -6.02 -16.43
C ALA A 33 -27.71 -4.89 -17.47
N PHE A 34 -26.62 -4.70 -18.21
CA PHE A 34 -26.55 -3.66 -19.25
C PHE A 34 -27.59 -3.86 -20.33
N LYS A 35 -27.72 -5.07 -20.86
CA LYS A 35 -28.70 -5.44 -21.87
C LYS A 35 -30.16 -5.20 -21.40
N THR A 36 -30.41 -5.46 -20.11
CA THR A 36 -31.76 -5.32 -19.53
C THR A 36 -32.15 -3.86 -19.35
N VAL A 37 -31.22 -3.01 -18.92
CA VAL A 37 -31.46 -1.59 -18.63
C VAL A 37 -31.35 -0.73 -19.90
N PHE A 38 -30.26 -0.92 -20.64
CA PHE A 38 -30.00 -0.12 -21.85
C PHE A 38 -30.41 -0.90 -23.09
N ARG A 39 -31.59 -0.60 -23.60
CA ARG A 39 -32.21 -1.29 -24.77
C ARG A 39 -31.78 -0.73 -26.13
N SER A 40 -30.71 0.08 -26.16
CA SER A 40 -30.17 0.63 -27.40
C SER A 40 -29.43 -0.44 -28.22
N THR A 41 -29.50 -0.31 -29.55
CA THR A 41 -28.70 -1.15 -30.48
C THR A 41 -27.21 -0.93 -30.35
N ALA A 42 -26.77 0.21 -29.79
CA ALA A 42 -25.37 0.51 -29.50
C ALA A 42 -24.85 -0.19 -28.25
N THR A 43 -25.73 -0.61 -27.31
CA THR A 43 -25.32 -1.22 -26.01
C THR A 43 -24.38 -2.39 -26.16
N PRO A 44 -24.62 -3.41 -27.02
CA PRO A 44 -23.68 -4.52 -27.17
C PRO A 44 -22.33 -4.06 -27.72
N TRP A 45 -22.30 -3.16 -28.66
CA TRP A 45 -21.04 -2.69 -29.27
C TRP A 45 -20.19 -1.91 -28.28
N ILE A 46 -20.80 -1.01 -27.50
CA ILE A 46 -20.07 -0.26 -26.46
C ILE A 46 -19.57 -1.20 -25.38
N TYR A 47 -20.43 -2.09 -24.86
CA TYR A 47 -20.07 -3.00 -23.79
C TYR A 47 -18.91 -3.93 -24.19
N TRP A 48 -19.04 -4.63 -25.32
CA TRP A 48 -18.03 -5.56 -25.79
C TRP A 48 -16.77 -4.86 -26.30
N GLY A 49 -16.88 -3.61 -26.77
CA GLY A 49 -15.72 -2.77 -27.08
C GLY A 49 -14.88 -2.47 -25.82
N VAL A 50 -15.54 -2.09 -24.72
CA VAL A 50 -14.86 -1.88 -23.42
C VAL A 50 -14.24 -3.19 -22.91
N THR A 51 -14.93 -4.33 -23.04
CA THR A 51 -14.39 -5.64 -22.68
C THR A 51 -13.16 -6.00 -23.51
N LEU A 52 -13.18 -5.76 -24.83
CA LEU A 52 -12.02 -5.98 -25.69
C LEU A 52 -10.81 -5.15 -25.26
N VAL A 53 -11.02 -3.86 -24.96
CA VAL A 53 -9.96 -2.99 -24.44
C VAL A 53 -9.40 -3.56 -23.13
N TYR A 54 -10.25 -3.98 -22.22
CA TYR A 54 -9.82 -4.59 -20.94
C TYR A 54 -8.99 -5.87 -21.16
N LEU A 55 -9.39 -6.75 -22.08
CA LEU A 55 -8.65 -7.96 -22.42
C LEU A 55 -7.27 -7.62 -23.00
N ILE A 56 -7.21 -6.66 -23.92
CA ILE A 56 -5.92 -6.21 -24.47
C ILE A 56 -5.02 -5.65 -23.38
N LEU A 57 -5.55 -4.78 -22.51
CA LEU A 57 -4.81 -4.23 -21.37
C LEU A 57 -4.28 -5.35 -20.46
N SER A 58 -5.10 -6.34 -20.13
CA SER A 58 -4.70 -7.48 -19.29
C SER A 58 -3.55 -8.29 -19.89
N ILE A 59 -3.57 -8.50 -21.21
CA ILE A 59 -2.49 -9.20 -21.93
C ILE A 59 -1.22 -8.34 -21.90
N VAL A 60 -1.32 -7.04 -22.22
CA VAL A 60 -0.18 -6.12 -22.24
C VAL A 60 0.46 -6.03 -20.87
N ILE A 61 -0.32 -5.89 -19.78
CA ILE A 61 0.19 -5.89 -18.41
C ILE A 61 0.94 -7.19 -18.12
N SER A 62 0.36 -8.34 -18.46
CA SER A 62 1.00 -9.66 -18.23
C SER A 62 2.35 -9.78 -18.96
N LEU A 63 2.42 -9.31 -20.20
CA LEU A 63 3.67 -9.31 -20.99
C LEU A 63 4.72 -8.35 -20.41
N LEU A 64 4.33 -7.15 -20.02
CA LEU A 64 5.21 -6.17 -19.39
C LEU A 64 5.77 -6.70 -18.07
N MET A 65 4.91 -7.23 -17.20
CA MET A 65 5.31 -7.80 -15.91
C MET A 65 6.28 -8.98 -16.09
N SER A 66 6.10 -9.80 -17.13
CA SER A 66 7.01 -10.92 -17.41
C SER A 66 8.38 -10.49 -17.95
N SER A 67 8.51 -9.26 -18.49
CA SER A 67 9.76 -8.74 -19.03
C SER A 67 10.81 -8.42 -17.96
N GLY A 68 10.37 -8.21 -16.71
CA GLY A 68 11.22 -7.78 -15.59
C GLY A 68 11.81 -6.36 -15.75
N LYS A 69 11.29 -5.58 -16.72
CA LYS A 69 11.61 -4.17 -16.92
C LYS A 69 10.30 -3.39 -16.88
N VAL A 70 9.82 -3.15 -15.67
CA VAL A 70 8.52 -2.53 -15.45
C VAL A 70 8.72 -1.07 -15.06
N ASP A 71 8.40 -0.16 -15.97
CA ASP A 71 8.17 1.23 -15.61
C ASP A 71 6.78 1.32 -14.96
N TYR A 72 6.77 1.44 -13.64
CA TYR A 72 5.53 1.47 -12.83
C TYR A 72 4.60 2.61 -13.19
N LYS A 73 5.11 3.71 -13.75
CA LYS A 73 4.29 4.84 -14.19
C LYS A 73 3.31 4.44 -15.30
N TYR A 74 3.81 3.76 -16.35
CA TYR A 74 2.96 3.34 -17.47
C TYR A 74 2.12 2.11 -17.12
N VAL A 75 2.72 1.13 -16.46
CA VAL A 75 1.98 -0.06 -16.02
C VAL A 75 0.90 0.30 -15.03
N GLY A 76 1.16 1.27 -14.14
CA GLY A 76 0.16 1.77 -13.21
C GLY A 76 -1.09 2.30 -13.90
N LEU A 77 -0.95 3.08 -14.97
CA LEU A 77 -2.09 3.56 -15.75
C LEU A 77 -2.93 2.40 -16.34
N LEU A 78 -2.25 1.38 -16.87
CA LEU A 78 -2.91 0.19 -17.43
C LEU A 78 -3.62 -0.62 -16.32
N VAL A 79 -2.97 -0.79 -15.17
CA VAL A 79 -3.55 -1.43 -13.98
C VAL A 79 -4.77 -0.64 -13.49
N GLY A 80 -4.65 0.68 -13.39
CA GLY A 80 -5.75 1.56 -12.99
C GLY A 80 -6.95 1.44 -13.90
N ALA A 81 -6.74 1.47 -15.21
CA ALA A 81 -7.80 1.28 -16.21
C ALA A 81 -8.46 -0.10 -16.08
N SER A 82 -7.65 -1.15 -15.86
CA SER A 82 -8.17 -2.51 -15.69
C SER A 82 -9.02 -2.65 -14.42
N ILE A 83 -8.58 -2.09 -13.30
CA ILE A 83 -9.33 -2.09 -12.03
C ILE A 83 -10.63 -1.28 -12.16
N LEU A 84 -10.57 -0.12 -12.85
CA LEU A 84 -11.74 0.74 -13.11
C LEU A 84 -12.82 0.00 -13.91
N ILE A 85 -12.43 -0.90 -14.80
CA ILE A 85 -13.38 -1.69 -15.63
C ILE A 85 -13.85 -2.94 -14.87
N ALA A 86 -12.96 -3.66 -14.21
CA ALA A 86 -13.25 -4.97 -13.63
C ALA A 86 -14.06 -4.89 -12.34
N VAL A 87 -13.68 -4.02 -11.40
CA VAL A 87 -14.29 -3.97 -10.06
C VAL A 87 -15.79 -3.64 -10.11
N PRO A 88 -16.25 -2.64 -10.88
CA PRO A 88 -17.67 -2.37 -11.02
C PRO A 88 -18.47 -3.54 -11.60
N LYS A 89 -17.89 -4.29 -12.57
CA LYS A 89 -18.53 -5.49 -13.13
C LYS A 89 -18.71 -6.58 -12.09
N ILE A 90 -17.67 -6.83 -11.27
CA ILE A 90 -17.74 -7.81 -10.17
C ILE A 90 -18.84 -7.42 -9.18
N VAL A 91 -18.94 -6.14 -8.81
CA VAL A 91 -19.99 -5.65 -7.90
C VAL A 91 -21.38 -5.81 -8.51
N ALA A 92 -21.54 -5.53 -9.84
CA ALA A 92 -22.81 -5.71 -10.53
C ALA A 92 -23.30 -7.17 -10.55
N ILE A 93 -22.36 -8.13 -10.58
CA ILE A 93 -22.72 -9.56 -10.61
C ILE A 93 -23.39 -10.00 -9.31
N ILE A 94 -23.03 -9.47 -8.16
CA ILE A 94 -23.52 -9.92 -6.85
C ILE A 94 -25.04 -9.95 -6.76
N PRO A 95 -25.79 -8.84 -6.99
CA PRO A 95 -27.24 -8.86 -6.95
C PRO A 95 -27.88 -9.71 -8.05
N LEU A 96 -27.24 -9.79 -9.23
CA LEU A 96 -27.71 -10.67 -10.31
C LEU A 96 -27.60 -12.14 -9.93
N LEU A 97 -26.50 -12.54 -9.31
CA LEU A 97 -26.28 -13.91 -8.86
C LEU A 97 -27.25 -14.30 -7.75
N LEU A 98 -27.49 -13.41 -6.79
CA LEU A 98 -28.49 -13.61 -5.74
C LEU A 98 -29.90 -13.78 -6.33
N GLU A 99 -30.25 -13.01 -7.36
CA GLU A 99 -31.53 -13.18 -8.06
C GLU A 99 -31.61 -14.54 -8.76
N ASP A 100 -30.57 -14.93 -9.51
CA ASP A 100 -30.57 -16.20 -10.23
C ASP A 100 -30.59 -17.42 -9.28
N VAL A 101 -29.91 -17.34 -8.10
CA VAL A 101 -30.02 -18.36 -7.04
C VAL A 101 -31.47 -18.43 -6.50
N THR A 102 -32.11 -17.27 -6.27
CA THR A 102 -33.52 -17.27 -5.83
C THR A 102 -34.47 -17.82 -6.90
N ARG A 103 -34.21 -17.56 -8.17
CA ARG A 103 -34.98 -18.17 -9.29
C ARG A 103 -34.78 -19.68 -9.37
N LEU A 104 -33.55 -20.14 -9.22
CA LEU A 104 -33.23 -21.56 -9.24
C LEU A 104 -33.93 -22.28 -8.08
N SER A 105 -33.86 -21.72 -6.86
CA SER A 105 -34.53 -22.29 -5.69
C SER A 105 -36.06 -22.34 -5.89
N GLN A 106 -36.65 -21.27 -6.42
CA GLN A 106 -38.07 -21.24 -6.75
C GLN A 106 -38.44 -22.26 -7.83
N PHE A 107 -37.60 -22.42 -8.85
CA PHE A 107 -37.78 -23.41 -9.90
C PHE A 107 -37.76 -24.84 -9.35
N LEU A 108 -36.75 -25.16 -8.51
CA LEU A 108 -36.63 -26.49 -7.86
C LEU A 108 -37.84 -26.78 -6.94
N PHE A 109 -38.29 -25.75 -6.18
CA PHE A 109 -39.47 -25.91 -5.33
C PHE A 109 -40.77 -26.15 -6.15
N ARG A 110 -40.88 -25.49 -7.33
CA ARG A 110 -42.02 -25.60 -8.24
C ARG A 110 -42.12 -26.92 -9.01
N ILE A 111 -41.06 -27.70 -9.12
CA ILE A 111 -41.13 -29.07 -9.62
C ILE A 111 -42.15 -29.87 -8.82
N PHE A 112 -42.38 -29.46 -7.56
CA PHE A 112 -43.31 -30.11 -6.63
C PHE A 112 -44.63 -29.35 -6.40
N THR A 113 -44.82 -28.16 -6.99
CA THR A 113 -46.01 -27.32 -6.80
C THR A 113 -46.40 -26.57 -8.08
N VAL A 114 -47.71 -26.52 -8.38
CA VAL A 114 -48.23 -25.93 -9.65
C VAL A 114 -48.46 -24.46 -9.47
N GLN A 115 -47.62 -23.58 -10.07
CA GLN A 115 -47.94 -22.28 -10.70
C GLN A 115 -46.68 -21.49 -11.13
N PRO A 116 -46.62 -20.91 -12.35
CA PRO A 116 -45.52 -20.07 -12.77
C PRO A 116 -45.93 -18.59 -12.77
N ASN A 117 -45.28 -17.75 -11.97
CA ASN A 117 -45.28 -16.30 -12.19
C ASN A 117 -43.81 -15.83 -12.33
N VAL A 118 -43.40 -15.63 -13.60
CA VAL A 118 -42.17 -14.91 -13.92
C VAL A 118 -42.56 -13.42 -13.89
N LEU A 119 -41.95 -12.63 -13.04
CA LEU A 119 -42.12 -11.18 -12.96
C LEU A 119 -40.97 -10.50 -13.74
N PRO A 120 -41.13 -10.13 -15.01
CA PRO A 120 -40.12 -9.47 -15.83
C PRO A 120 -39.60 -8.16 -15.19
N GLU A 121 -40.49 -7.44 -14.52
CA GLU A 121 -40.21 -6.15 -13.85
C GLU A 121 -39.15 -6.31 -12.75
N ARG A 122 -39.14 -7.46 -12.04
CA ARG A 122 -38.15 -7.76 -11.02
C ARG A 122 -36.74 -7.81 -11.61
N ARG A 123 -36.55 -8.40 -12.79
CA ARG A 123 -35.22 -8.46 -13.44
C ARG A 123 -34.73 -7.09 -13.83
N VAL A 124 -35.59 -6.20 -14.29
CA VAL A 124 -35.26 -4.81 -14.62
C VAL A 124 -34.82 -4.08 -13.35
N PHE A 125 -35.59 -4.19 -12.26
CA PHE A 125 -35.26 -3.56 -10.98
C PHE A 125 -33.90 -4.05 -10.43
N ILE A 126 -33.67 -5.36 -10.40
CA ILE A 126 -32.39 -5.92 -9.91
C ILE A 126 -31.23 -5.49 -10.82
N SER A 127 -31.42 -5.42 -12.13
CA SER A 127 -30.39 -4.92 -13.05
C SER A 127 -30.06 -3.44 -12.82
N GLN A 128 -31.08 -2.61 -12.59
CA GLN A 128 -30.88 -1.19 -12.23
C GLN A 128 -30.12 -1.06 -10.88
N LEU A 129 -30.52 -1.83 -9.87
CA LEU A 129 -29.85 -1.89 -8.58
C LEU A 129 -28.38 -2.32 -8.74
N ALA A 130 -28.11 -3.36 -9.54
CA ALA A 130 -26.78 -3.85 -9.83
C ALA A 130 -25.87 -2.78 -10.44
N LEU A 131 -26.39 -2.05 -11.44
CA LEU A 131 -25.64 -0.96 -12.07
C LEU A 131 -25.46 0.24 -11.13
N GLY A 132 -26.47 0.57 -10.30
CA GLY A 132 -26.37 1.61 -9.27
C GLY A 132 -25.29 1.28 -8.23
N LEU A 133 -25.26 0.03 -7.73
CA LEU A 133 -24.22 -0.42 -6.82
C LEU A 133 -22.83 -0.44 -7.47
N ALA A 134 -22.73 -0.81 -8.75
CA ALA A 134 -21.47 -0.80 -9.50
C ALA A 134 -20.94 0.62 -9.73
N ALA A 135 -21.78 1.62 -9.81
CA ALA A 135 -21.39 3.03 -9.96
C ALA A 135 -20.60 3.53 -8.74
N ILE A 136 -20.86 3.01 -7.54
CA ILE A 136 -20.16 3.41 -6.31
C ILE A 136 -18.65 3.15 -6.41
N PRO A 137 -18.18 1.92 -6.61
CA PRO A 137 -16.75 1.66 -6.77
C PRO A 137 -16.18 2.32 -8.04
N PHE A 138 -16.95 2.42 -9.13
CA PHE A 138 -16.49 3.10 -10.33
C PHE A 138 -16.11 4.56 -10.05
N LEU A 139 -16.99 5.32 -9.40
CA LEU A 139 -16.74 6.72 -9.05
C LEU A 139 -15.67 6.84 -7.97
N GLY A 140 -15.63 5.92 -6.99
CA GLY A 140 -14.60 5.88 -5.96
C GLY A 140 -13.20 5.62 -6.52
N ILE A 141 -13.06 4.69 -7.47
CA ILE A 141 -11.79 4.40 -8.14
C ILE A 141 -11.35 5.60 -8.99
N LEU A 142 -12.28 6.20 -9.73
CA LEU A 142 -12.01 7.37 -10.56
C LEU A 142 -11.52 8.56 -9.70
N ASP A 143 -12.21 8.86 -8.59
CA ASP A 143 -11.75 9.88 -7.61
C ASP A 143 -10.40 9.51 -7.00
N GLY A 144 -10.20 8.24 -6.66
CA GLY A 144 -8.96 7.71 -6.11
C GLY A 144 -7.76 7.93 -7.02
N ILE A 145 -7.92 7.68 -8.32
CA ILE A 145 -6.89 7.91 -9.34
C ILE A 145 -6.64 9.40 -9.56
N TRP A 146 -7.68 10.21 -9.62
CA TRP A 146 -7.54 11.63 -9.96
C TRP A 146 -7.08 12.47 -8.77
N LYS A 147 -7.74 12.32 -7.60
CA LYS A 147 -7.54 13.16 -6.43
C LYS A 147 -6.98 12.39 -5.22
N GLY A 148 -7.45 11.16 -5.03
CA GLY A 148 -7.21 10.38 -3.81
C GLY A 148 -5.74 10.15 -3.51
N ARG A 149 -4.91 9.93 -4.53
CA ARG A 149 -3.47 9.64 -4.40
C ARG A 149 -2.64 10.80 -3.83
N TYR A 150 -3.17 12.02 -3.80
CA TYR A 150 -2.54 13.21 -3.22
C TYR A 150 -3.41 13.85 -2.11
N ARG A 151 -4.39 13.11 -1.60
CA ARG A 151 -5.26 13.56 -0.50
C ARG A 151 -4.60 13.26 0.85
N TYR A 152 -3.44 13.87 1.11
CA TYR A 152 -2.70 13.68 2.35
C TYR A 152 -3.55 13.95 3.59
N ARG A 153 -3.36 13.12 4.61
CA ARG A 153 -4.00 13.26 5.91
C ARG A 153 -2.95 13.19 7.01
N VAL A 154 -3.04 14.13 7.93
CA VAL A 154 -2.31 14.06 9.21
C VAL A 154 -3.14 13.22 10.17
N ILE A 155 -2.54 12.15 10.70
CA ILE A 155 -3.13 11.31 11.74
C ILE A 155 -2.27 11.48 12.99
N SER A 156 -2.86 12.04 14.05
CA SER A 156 -2.16 12.31 15.29
C SER A 156 -2.50 11.27 16.36
N HIS A 157 -1.46 10.83 17.09
CA HIS A 157 -1.60 9.95 18.24
C HIS A 157 -0.76 10.45 19.39
N THR A 158 -1.26 10.29 20.61
CA THR A 158 -0.51 10.47 21.85
C THR A 158 -0.24 9.08 22.43
N LEU A 159 1.04 8.80 22.71
CA LEU A 159 1.50 7.51 23.22
C LEU A 159 2.11 7.72 24.62
N GLU A 160 1.59 6.99 25.59
CA GLU A 160 2.05 7.07 26.98
C GLU A 160 2.95 5.89 27.30
N PHE A 161 4.15 6.16 27.86
CA PHE A 161 5.12 5.15 28.24
C PHE A 161 5.60 5.39 29.69
N GLU A 162 5.63 4.31 30.45
CA GLU A 162 6.17 4.36 31.84
C GLU A 162 7.69 4.59 31.86
N ASP A 163 8.39 4.08 30.86
CA ASP A 163 9.84 4.12 30.77
C ASP A 163 10.39 5.37 30.04
N LEU A 164 9.51 6.28 29.55
CA LEU A 164 9.95 7.49 28.86
C LEU A 164 10.65 8.43 29.85
N PRO A 165 11.88 8.91 29.57
CA PRO A 165 12.54 9.91 30.43
C PRO A 165 11.76 11.23 30.47
N GLU A 166 11.68 11.87 31.63
CA GLU A 166 10.97 13.15 31.87
C GLU A 166 11.32 14.25 30.87
N ALA A 167 12.59 14.36 30.47
CA ALA A 167 13.03 15.38 29.51
C ALA A 167 12.41 15.21 28.12
N PHE A 168 11.82 14.05 27.84
CA PHE A 168 11.17 13.72 26.57
C PHE A 168 9.65 13.67 26.65
N ASP A 169 9.05 14.05 27.79
CA ASP A 169 7.61 14.28 27.84
C ASP A 169 7.22 15.37 26.84
N GLY A 170 6.31 15.03 25.92
CA GLY A 170 5.94 15.92 24.82
C GLY A 170 6.86 15.88 23.59
N PHE A 171 7.82 14.96 23.49
CA PHE A 171 8.62 14.76 22.28
C PHE A 171 7.74 14.35 21.11
N THR A 172 7.92 15.00 19.96
CA THR A 172 7.07 14.77 18.79
C THR A 172 7.84 14.18 17.63
N ILE A 173 7.21 13.20 16.95
CA ILE A 173 7.73 12.53 15.77
C ILE A 173 6.74 12.71 14.62
N ALA A 174 7.22 13.18 13.46
CA ALA A 174 6.49 13.06 12.20
C ALA A 174 7.00 11.83 11.45
N GLN A 175 6.12 10.90 11.10
CA GLN A 175 6.48 9.73 10.29
C GLN A 175 5.85 9.83 8.91
N ILE A 176 6.66 9.59 7.88
CA ILE A 176 6.25 9.30 6.51
C ILE A 176 6.89 7.99 6.07
N SER A 177 6.30 7.32 5.09
CA SER A 177 6.77 6.04 4.56
C SER A 177 6.38 5.90 3.10
N ASP A 178 7.00 4.96 2.39
CA ASP A 178 6.52 4.51 1.09
C ASP A 178 6.27 5.67 0.12
N ILE A 179 7.31 6.42 -0.18
CA ILE A 179 7.27 7.58 -1.08
C ILE A 179 7.02 7.13 -2.52
N HIS A 180 7.74 6.08 -2.98
CA HIS A 180 7.63 5.56 -4.35
C HIS A 180 7.70 6.66 -5.40
N SER A 181 8.76 7.44 -5.35
CA SER A 181 8.97 8.66 -6.13
C SER A 181 8.81 8.48 -7.65
N GLY A 182 9.10 7.29 -8.17
CA GLY A 182 8.88 6.93 -9.58
C GLY A 182 7.41 6.92 -10.03
N SER A 183 6.47 6.93 -9.07
CA SER A 183 5.04 6.98 -9.37
C SER A 183 4.49 8.41 -9.45
N PHE A 184 5.20 9.40 -8.94
CA PHE A 184 4.73 10.77 -8.90
C PHE A 184 4.72 11.45 -10.28
N ASP A 185 3.70 12.29 -10.50
CA ASP A 185 3.51 13.07 -11.73
C ASP A 185 3.15 14.55 -11.49
N ASN A 186 3.09 14.99 -10.22
CA ASN A 186 2.69 16.34 -9.87
C ASN A 186 3.53 16.88 -8.70
N LYS A 187 4.52 17.75 -9.04
CA LYS A 187 5.45 18.32 -8.08
C LYS A 187 4.76 19.17 -7.01
N ASP A 188 3.81 20.00 -7.40
CA ASP A 188 3.11 20.91 -6.46
C ASP A 188 2.33 20.11 -5.41
N LYS A 189 1.75 18.97 -5.79
CA LYS A 189 1.03 18.10 -4.87
C LYS A 189 1.96 17.41 -3.88
N VAL A 190 3.12 16.95 -4.34
CA VAL A 190 4.13 16.33 -3.48
C VAL A 190 4.71 17.39 -2.52
N GLU A 191 5.04 18.56 -3.03
CA GLU A 191 5.54 19.68 -2.21
C GLU A 191 4.51 20.13 -1.15
N TYR A 192 3.24 20.15 -1.51
CA TYR A 192 2.16 20.37 -0.54
C TYR A 192 2.19 19.35 0.60
N GLY A 193 2.39 18.06 0.30
CA GLY A 193 2.52 17.03 1.33
C GLY A 193 3.76 17.22 2.21
N VAL A 194 4.91 17.58 1.63
CA VAL A 194 6.14 17.92 2.37
C VAL A 194 5.92 19.12 3.31
N ASN A 195 5.24 20.16 2.82
CA ASN A 195 4.92 21.32 3.64
C ASN A 195 4.02 20.95 4.82
N MET A 196 3.03 20.07 4.63
CA MET A 196 2.21 19.55 5.74
C MET A 196 3.04 18.83 6.82
N VAL A 197 4.10 18.08 6.43
CA VAL A 197 5.02 17.48 7.41
C VAL A 197 5.74 18.57 8.20
N ASN A 198 6.28 19.58 7.52
CA ASN A 198 7.02 20.67 8.15
C ASN A 198 6.14 21.54 9.08
N GLU A 199 4.87 21.77 8.72
CA GLU A 199 3.90 22.50 9.53
C GLU A 199 3.63 21.86 10.90
N LEU A 200 3.90 20.55 11.06
CA LEU A 200 3.79 19.87 12.35
C LEU A 200 4.85 20.34 13.36
N GLY A 201 5.97 20.93 12.89
CA GLY A 201 7.06 21.38 13.74
C GLY A 201 7.62 20.28 14.64
N ALA A 202 7.65 19.05 14.14
CA ALA A 202 8.05 17.87 14.90
C ALA A 202 9.50 17.95 15.39
N ASP A 203 9.77 17.29 16.50
CA ASP A 203 11.13 17.20 17.04
C ASP A 203 12.04 16.38 16.14
N ALA A 204 11.51 15.30 15.53
CA ALA A 204 12.22 14.52 14.53
C ALA A 204 11.26 14.07 13.42
N VAL A 205 11.78 13.94 12.19
CA VAL A 205 11.06 13.33 11.06
C VAL A 205 11.66 11.97 10.81
N MET A 206 10.80 10.94 10.69
CA MET A 206 11.17 9.55 10.44
C MET A 206 10.61 9.10 9.09
N PHE A 207 11.48 8.67 8.19
CA PHE A 207 11.12 8.05 6.91
C PHE A 207 11.39 6.55 6.98
N THR A 208 10.35 5.76 6.89
CA THR A 208 10.40 4.30 7.13
C THR A 208 10.53 3.47 5.85
N GLY A 209 11.26 3.99 4.83
CA GLY A 209 11.68 3.22 3.65
C GLY A 209 10.74 3.28 2.45
N ASP A 210 11.15 2.66 1.36
CA ASP A 210 10.55 2.68 0.02
C ASP A 210 10.53 4.09 -0.60
N MET A 211 11.71 4.63 -0.83
CA MET A 211 11.91 5.91 -1.54
C MET A 211 11.55 5.80 -3.02
N VAL A 212 11.90 4.68 -3.64
CA VAL A 212 11.75 4.44 -5.08
C VAL A 212 10.88 3.22 -5.36
N ASN A 213 10.47 3.03 -6.63
CA ASN A 213 9.88 1.76 -7.06
C ASN A 213 10.95 0.69 -7.29
N ASN A 214 12.11 1.07 -7.89
CA ASN A 214 13.25 0.19 -8.15
C ASN A 214 14.57 0.94 -8.39
N LEU A 215 14.51 2.11 -9.05
CA LEU A 215 15.69 2.79 -9.56
C LEU A 215 15.97 4.09 -8.83
N ALA A 216 17.22 4.30 -8.44
CA ALA A 216 17.65 5.55 -7.80
C ALA A 216 17.31 6.80 -8.65
N SER A 217 17.37 6.68 -9.98
CA SER A 217 17.00 7.75 -10.91
C SER A 217 15.55 8.21 -10.77
N GLU A 218 14.66 7.41 -10.18
CA GLU A 218 13.27 7.81 -9.90
C GLU A 218 13.19 8.89 -8.82
N ALA A 219 14.15 8.90 -7.89
CA ALA A 219 14.20 9.88 -6.79
C ALA A 219 14.90 11.19 -7.19
N GLU A 220 15.77 11.19 -8.20
CA GLU A 220 16.55 12.36 -8.59
C GLU A 220 15.70 13.63 -8.85
N PRO A 221 14.57 13.58 -9.58
CA PRO A 221 13.74 14.77 -9.81
C PRO A 221 13.12 15.36 -8.52
N TRP A 222 13.17 14.60 -7.42
CA TRP A 222 12.48 14.92 -6.17
C TRP A 222 13.45 15.34 -5.05
N ILE A 223 14.77 15.35 -5.29
CA ILE A 223 15.78 15.70 -4.29
C ILE A 223 15.47 17.07 -3.68
N ASP A 224 15.28 18.12 -4.50
CA ASP A 224 14.98 19.46 -4.02
C ASP A 224 13.65 19.58 -3.27
N THR A 225 12.71 18.68 -3.53
CA THR A 225 11.41 18.67 -2.85
C THR A 225 11.54 18.05 -1.45
N PHE A 226 12.14 16.85 -1.35
CA PHE A 226 12.30 16.17 -0.06
C PHE A 226 13.42 16.73 0.81
N LYS A 227 14.41 17.42 0.22
CA LYS A 227 15.40 18.21 0.95
C LYS A 227 14.77 19.32 1.82
N LYS A 228 13.53 19.71 1.54
CA LYS A 228 12.77 20.69 2.34
C LYS A 228 12.21 20.11 3.65
N LEU A 229 12.25 18.78 3.84
CA LEU A 229 11.81 18.17 5.10
C LEU A 229 12.68 18.67 6.26
N THR A 230 12.03 19.07 7.35
CA THR A 230 12.71 19.59 8.54
C THR A 230 12.15 18.98 9.81
N GLY A 231 13.05 18.50 10.67
CA GLY A 231 12.79 18.15 12.06
C GLY A 231 13.77 18.92 12.96
N LYS A 232 13.37 19.33 14.15
CA LYS A 232 14.25 20.09 15.05
C LYS A 232 15.57 19.36 15.37
N ASN A 233 15.51 18.02 15.44
CA ASN A 233 16.68 17.14 15.67
C ASN A 233 17.10 16.39 14.40
N GLY A 234 16.52 16.70 13.24
CA GLY A 234 16.88 16.10 11.97
C GLY A 234 15.79 15.23 11.33
N VAL A 235 16.16 14.70 10.17
CA VAL A 235 15.35 13.75 9.38
C VAL A 235 16.13 12.44 9.33
N PHE A 236 15.52 11.35 9.73
CA PHE A 236 16.13 10.01 9.78
C PHE A 236 15.41 9.08 8.84
N SER A 237 16.13 8.18 8.20
CA SER A 237 15.58 7.28 7.20
C SER A 237 16.13 5.87 7.31
N ILE A 238 15.40 4.91 6.76
CA ILE A 238 15.84 3.55 6.49
C ILE A 238 15.50 3.18 5.05
N LEU A 239 15.97 2.02 4.59
CA LEU A 239 15.59 1.43 3.31
C LEU A 239 14.41 0.47 3.47
N GLY A 240 13.51 0.45 2.48
CA GLY A 240 12.48 -0.56 2.32
C GLY A 240 12.84 -1.59 1.25
N ASN A 241 11.95 -2.55 0.99
CA ASN A 241 12.24 -3.66 0.07
C ASN A 241 12.39 -3.21 -1.40
N HIS A 242 11.76 -2.12 -1.81
CA HIS A 242 11.88 -1.58 -3.15
C HIS A 242 13.22 -0.87 -3.41
N ASP A 243 13.85 -0.36 -2.37
CA ASP A 243 15.05 0.46 -2.46
C ASP A 243 16.30 -0.34 -2.92
N TYR A 244 16.28 -1.68 -2.78
CA TYR A 244 17.35 -2.57 -3.25
C TYR A 244 17.28 -2.89 -4.74
N GLY A 245 16.22 -2.49 -5.44
CA GLY A 245 16.03 -2.79 -6.86
C GLY A 245 15.83 -4.28 -7.17
N ASP A 246 15.42 -5.10 -6.20
CA ASP A 246 15.25 -6.56 -6.36
C ASP A 246 14.16 -6.94 -7.36
N TYR A 247 13.25 -6.04 -7.65
CA TYR A 247 12.15 -6.25 -8.61
C TYR A 247 12.48 -5.77 -10.02
N TRP A 248 13.73 -5.27 -10.26
CA TRP A 248 14.22 -4.81 -11.55
C TRP A 248 15.29 -5.74 -12.09
N ARG A 249 15.28 -5.97 -13.41
CA ARG A 249 16.31 -6.75 -14.06
C ARG A 249 17.43 -5.84 -14.54
N PHE A 250 18.49 -5.72 -13.76
CA PHE A 250 19.69 -4.99 -14.14
C PHE A 250 20.49 -5.75 -15.22
N PRO A 251 21.19 -5.02 -16.12
CA PRO A 251 22.07 -5.64 -17.11
C PRO A 251 23.22 -6.44 -16.47
N THR A 252 23.82 -5.91 -15.41
CA THR A 252 24.89 -6.55 -14.64
C THR A 252 24.63 -6.47 -13.14
N ALA A 253 25.33 -7.30 -12.35
CA ALA A 253 25.28 -7.21 -10.89
C ALA A 253 25.86 -5.88 -10.39
N GLN A 254 26.84 -5.31 -11.10
CA GLN A 254 27.43 -4.02 -10.74
C GLN A 254 26.41 -2.88 -10.89
N ASP A 255 25.61 -2.87 -11.97
CA ASP A 255 24.55 -1.86 -12.14
C ASP A 255 23.56 -1.84 -10.97
N LYS A 256 23.26 -3.00 -10.38
CA LYS A 256 22.42 -3.09 -9.18
C LYS A 256 23.10 -2.47 -7.96
N VAL A 257 24.39 -2.75 -7.76
CA VAL A 257 25.17 -2.17 -6.66
C VAL A 257 25.28 -0.66 -6.81
N ASP A 258 25.57 -0.18 -8.03
CA ASP A 258 25.68 1.25 -8.33
C ASP A 258 24.34 1.98 -8.12
N ASN A 259 23.22 1.35 -8.48
CA ASN A 259 21.88 1.86 -8.22
C ASN A 259 21.61 2.05 -6.72
N LEU A 260 21.94 1.04 -5.91
CA LEU A 260 21.77 1.12 -4.44
C LEU A 260 22.68 2.19 -3.82
N ASN A 261 23.95 2.26 -4.28
CA ASN A 261 24.86 3.27 -3.79
C ASN A 261 24.38 4.68 -4.16
N ARG A 262 23.90 4.88 -5.39
CA ARG A 262 23.30 6.16 -5.80
C ARG A 262 22.09 6.54 -4.95
N LEU A 263 21.24 5.58 -4.59
CA LEU A 263 20.10 5.85 -3.73
C LEU A 263 20.54 6.27 -2.31
N LYS A 264 21.57 5.63 -1.75
CA LYS A 264 22.15 6.04 -0.45
C LYS A 264 22.70 7.48 -0.49
N GLU A 265 23.36 7.86 -1.58
CA GLU A 265 23.81 9.24 -1.79
C GLU A 265 22.62 10.21 -1.86
N ILE A 266 21.54 9.85 -2.54
CA ILE A 266 20.33 10.67 -2.66
C ILE A 266 19.71 10.94 -1.26
N HIS A 267 19.67 9.97 -0.36
CA HIS A 267 19.23 10.20 1.01
C HIS A 267 20.08 11.29 1.70
N GLN A 268 21.42 11.24 1.52
CA GLN A 268 22.31 12.26 2.07
C GLN A 268 22.11 13.64 1.41
N GLU A 269 21.90 13.70 0.08
CA GLU A 269 21.62 14.93 -0.66
C GLU A 269 20.28 15.57 -0.20
N MET A 270 19.30 14.75 0.18
CA MET A 270 18.05 15.19 0.79
C MET A 270 18.20 15.61 2.26
N GLY A 271 19.39 15.44 2.86
CA GLY A 271 19.64 15.78 4.27
C GLY A 271 19.08 14.77 5.26
N MET A 272 18.87 13.53 4.84
CA MET A 272 18.40 12.44 5.69
C MET A 272 19.58 11.65 6.27
N ASP A 273 19.57 11.40 7.57
CA ASP A 273 20.49 10.47 8.24
C ASP A 273 19.98 9.05 8.01
N LEU A 274 20.61 8.33 7.07
CA LEU A 274 20.23 6.98 6.67
C LEU A 274 20.83 5.96 7.63
N LEU A 275 19.98 5.21 8.30
CA LEU A 275 20.36 4.15 9.25
C LEU A 275 20.34 2.79 8.54
N LEU A 276 21.50 2.12 8.54
CA LEU A 276 21.71 0.82 7.91
C LEU A 276 22.18 -0.18 8.98
N ASN A 277 21.26 -0.71 9.78
CA ASN A 277 21.52 -1.49 10.99
C ASN A 277 22.33 -0.67 12.03
N GLU A 278 21.92 0.58 12.22
CA GLU A 278 22.62 1.55 13.06
C GLU A 278 21.68 2.21 14.07
N SER A 279 22.29 2.85 15.09
CA SER A 279 21.53 3.64 16.06
C SER A 279 22.07 5.06 16.23
N ARG A 280 21.18 5.94 16.70
CA ARG A 280 21.44 7.32 17.12
C ARG A 280 20.81 7.54 18.50
N PHE A 281 21.07 8.68 19.11
CA PHE A 281 20.35 9.09 20.32
C PHE A 281 19.98 10.57 20.25
N PHE A 282 18.91 10.90 20.94
CA PHE A 282 18.54 12.28 21.25
C PHE A 282 18.87 12.55 22.72
N GLU A 283 19.41 13.72 23.00
CA GLU A 283 19.76 14.11 24.37
C GLU A 283 19.05 15.42 24.76
N ARG A 284 18.38 15.40 25.91
CA ARG A 284 17.73 16.57 26.53
C ARG A 284 17.97 16.52 28.04
N ASN A 285 18.49 17.63 28.61
CA ASN A 285 18.72 17.76 30.05
C ASN A 285 19.52 16.58 30.65
N GLY A 286 20.50 16.06 29.90
CA GLY A 286 21.32 14.91 30.32
C GLY A 286 20.62 13.53 30.28
N GLN A 287 19.37 13.47 29.82
CA GLN A 287 18.64 12.21 29.58
C GLN A 287 18.66 11.87 28.08
N ARG A 288 18.58 10.58 27.78
CA ARG A 288 18.64 10.09 26.39
C ARG A 288 17.49 9.17 26.05
N ILE A 289 17.04 9.27 24.81
CA ILE A 289 16.26 8.22 24.11
C ILE A 289 17.02 7.80 22.86
N TYR A 290 16.85 6.54 22.46
CA TYR A 290 17.60 5.96 21.35
C TYR A 290 16.69 5.74 20.15
N LEU A 291 17.26 5.96 18.95
CA LEU A 291 16.66 5.66 17.67
C LEU A 291 17.53 4.58 17.00
N ALA A 292 16.97 3.42 16.74
CA ALA A 292 17.61 2.38 15.94
C ALA A 292 16.89 2.25 14.59
N GLY A 293 17.64 1.95 13.54
CA GLY A 293 17.11 1.70 12.21
C GLY A 293 17.74 0.46 11.60
N VAL A 294 16.89 -0.45 11.11
CA VAL A 294 17.34 -1.64 10.40
C VAL A 294 17.15 -1.48 8.89
N GLU A 295 18.02 -2.14 8.12
CA GLU A 295 17.77 -2.39 6.70
C GLU A 295 16.50 -3.22 6.52
N ASN A 296 15.98 -3.36 5.29
CA ASN A 296 14.75 -4.10 5.08
C ASN A 296 14.82 -5.52 5.64
N TRP A 297 13.84 -5.87 6.45
CA TRP A 297 13.59 -7.22 6.92
C TRP A 297 12.10 -7.53 6.78
N GLY A 298 11.75 -8.59 6.07
CA GLY A 298 10.37 -9.02 5.88
C GLY A 298 10.25 -10.53 5.83
N LEU A 299 9.06 -11.06 6.13
CA LEU A 299 8.80 -12.49 5.98
C LEU A 299 8.92 -12.91 4.50
N PRO A 300 9.43 -14.11 4.23
CA PRO A 300 9.54 -14.61 2.85
C PRO A 300 8.24 -14.42 2.03
N PRO A 301 8.32 -13.99 0.78
CA PRO A 301 9.51 -13.94 -0.09
C PRO A 301 10.31 -12.62 -0.06
N PHE A 302 10.09 -11.74 0.91
CA PHE A 302 10.84 -10.48 1.00
C PHE A 302 12.27 -10.68 1.49
N PRO A 303 13.22 -9.84 1.02
CA PRO A 303 14.61 -9.91 1.45
C PRO A 303 14.78 -9.54 2.93
N GLN A 304 15.75 -10.18 3.58
CA GLN A 304 16.13 -9.98 4.98
C GLN A 304 17.55 -9.46 5.05
N TYR A 305 17.72 -8.13 4.88
CA TYR A 305 19.01 -7.44 5.02
C TYR A 305 19.20 -6.83 6.41
N GLY A 306 18.09 -6.65 7.16
CA GLY A 306 18.07 -6.09 8.49
C GLY A 306 18.75 -7.02 9.50
N ASP A 307 19.58 -6.43 10.38
CA ASP A 307 20.26 -7.06 11.49
C ASP A 307 19.90 -6.32 12.79
N LEU A 308 18.96 -6.88 13.53
CA LEU A 308 18.41 -6.28 14.75
C LEU A 308 19.49 -6.18 15.86
N GLU A 309 20.33 -7.21 16.01
CA GLU A 309 21.38 -7.23 17.02
C GLU A 309 22.41 -6.12 16.75
N THR A 310 22.83 -5.97 15.49
CA THR A 310 23.75 -4.90 15.09
C THR A 310 23.12 -3.52 15.32
N ALA A 311 21.86 -3.31 14.94
CA ALA A 311 21.15 -2.05 15.11
C ALA A 311 21.00 -1.64 16.59
N LEU A 312 20.88 -2.61 17.51
CA LEU A 312 20.74 -2.39 18.94
C LEU A 312 22.08 -2.42 19.70
N THR A 313 23.20 -2.65 18.99
CA THR A 313 24.52 -2.63 19.61
C THR A 313 24.84 -1.24 20.17
N GLY A 314 25.36 -1.20 21.42
CA GLY A 314 25.70 0.04 22.12
C GLY A 314 24.53 0.79 22.77
N ILE A 315 23.28 0.37 22.56
CA ILE A 315 22.13 0.88 23.31
C ILE A 315 22.09 0.19 24.69
N PRO A 316 22.04 0.94 25.82
CA PRO A 316 21.86 0.35 27.15
C PRO A 316 20.51 -0.38 27.28
N GLU A 317 20.46 -1.46 28.08
CA GLU A 317 19.28 -2.33 28.20
C GLU A 317 18.01 -1.61 28.66
N ASP A 318 18.16 -0.70 29.64
CA ASP A 318 17.02 0.02 30.24
C ASP A 318 16.67 1.33 29.49
N SER A 319 17.14 1.49 28.25
CA SER A 319 16.94 2.73 27.51
C SER A 319 15.62 2.74 26.74
N PHE A 320 14.95 3.89 26.72
CA PHE A 320 13.82 4.10 25.85
C PHE A 320 14.27 4.08 24.38
N THR A 321 13.77 3.13 23.61
CA THR A 321 14.22 2.88 22.23
C THR A 321 13.05 2.96 21.26
N VAL A 322 13.24 3.76 20.20
CA VAL A 322 12.39 3.82 19.00
C VAL A 322 13.10 3.07 17.88
N MET A 323 12.40 2.20 17.17
CA MET A 323 12.91 1.40 16.05
C MET A 323 12.24 1.81 14.74
N LEU A 324 13.03 2.02 13.70
CA LEU A 324 12.58 2.09 12.32
C LEU A 324 12.78 0.73 11.67
N SER A 325 11.69 0.13 11.20
CA SER A 325 11.69 -1.15 10.47
C SER A 325 10.58 -1.15 9.43
N HIS A 326 10.94 -1.26 8.16
CA HIS A 326 10.02 -1.04 7.06
C HIS A 326 8.82 -2.00 7.07
N ASP A 327 9.05 -3.33 7.04
CA ASP A 327 7.99 -4.34 7.03
C ASP A 327 7.49 -4.63 8.46
N PRO A 328 6.20 -4.45 8.75
CA PRO A 328 5.64 -4.67 10.09
C PRO A 328 5.72 -6.13 10.57
N SER A 329 5.98 -7.10 9.70
CA SER A 329 6.15 -8.49 10.09
C SER A 329 7.40 -8.73 10.95
N HIS A 330 8.42 -7.88 10.81
CA HIS A 330 9.63 -7.91 11.62
C HIS A 330 9.32 -7.72 13.11
N PHE A 331 8.33 -6.89 13.43
CA PHE A 331 7.92 -6.65 14.82
C PHE A 331 7.54 -7.94 15.54
N ASP A 332 6.63 -8.72 14.96
CA ASP A 332 6.17 -9.97 15.58
C ASP A 332 7.21 -11.10 15.49
N ALA A 333 8.06 -11.08 14.45
CA ALA A 333 9.03 -12.14 14.23
C ALA A 333 10.25 -12.04 15.15
N GLU A 334 10.79 -10.83 15.37
CA GLU A 334 12.04 -10.63 16.08
C GLU A 334 11.98 -9.51 17.13
N ILE A 335 11.52 -8.29 16.76
CA ILE A 335 11.66 -7.09 17.60
C ILE A 335 10.93 -7.25 18.94
N LYS A 336 9.69 -7.74 18.90
CA LYS A 336 8.87 -7.91 20.09
C LYS A 336 9.44 -8.89 21.11
N GLN A 337 10.21 -9.87 20.64
CA GLN A 337 10.75 -10.94 21.48
C GLN A 337 12.21 -10.71 21.88
N HIS A 338 12.80 -9.60 21.43
CA HIS A 338 14.18 -9.26 21.71
C HIS A 338 14.38 -8.94 23.20
N HIS A 339 15.53 -9.33 23.78
CA HIS A 339 15.83 -9.12 25.19
C HIS A 339 15.92 -7.63 25.57
N LYS A 340 16.43 -6.77 24.66
CA LYS A 340 16.33 -5.30 24.81
C LYS A 340 14.96 -4.84 24.37
N LYS A 341 14.25 -4.16 25.23
CA LYS A 341 12.92 -3.64 24.95
C LYS A 341 12.95 -2.52 23.91
N VAL A 342 12.21 -2.69 22.82
CA VAL A 342 11.91 -1.64 21.86
C VAL A 342 10.52 -1.10 22.17
N HIS A 343 10.44 0.18 22.59
CA HIS A 343 9.20 0.77 23.09
C HIS A 343 8.23 1.16 21.97
N LEU A 344 8.78 1.68 20.87
CA LEU A 344 8.00 2.10 19.70
C LEU A 344 8.68 1.62 18.43
N THR A 345 7.97 0.84 17.61
CA THR A 345 8.40 0.46 16.27
C THR A 345 7.58 1.21 15.25
N LEU A 346 8.25 1.86 14.28
CA LEU A 346 7.65 2.58 13.17
C LEU A 346 7.87 1.81 11.86
N SER A 347 6.78 1.46 11.19
CA SER A 347 6.78 0.67 9.95
C SER A 347 5.90 1.30 8.86
N GLY A 348 6.04 0.81 7.63
CA GLY A 348 5.24 1.16 6.45
C GLY A 348 4.82 -0.06 5.65
N HIS A 349 5.31 -0.16 4.39
CA HIS A 349 5.27 -1.33 3.51
C HIS A 349 3.90 -1.72 2.94
N THR A 350 2.87 -1.71 3.75
CA THR A 350 1.57 -2.32 3.38
C THR A 350 0.72 -1.44 2.47
N HIS A 351 0.92 -0.12 2.49
CA HIS A 351 0.08 0.91 1.88
C HIS A 351 -1.42 0.81 2.23
N GLY A 352 -1.81 -0.13 3.13
CA GLY A 352 -3.19 -0.56 3.22
C GLY A 352 -3.73 -1.04 1.87
N MET A 353 -2.84 -1.57 1.00
CA MET A 353 -3.11 -1.97 -0.39
C MET A 353 -3.69 -0.82 -1.24
N GLN A 354 -3.61 0.44 -0.77
CA GLN A 354 -4.17 1.64 -1.41
C GLN A 354 -5.70 1.56 -1.67
N PHE A 355 -6.33 0.50 -1.18
CA PHE A 355 -7.73 0.19 -1.42
C PHE A 355 -8.39 -0.36 -0.16
N GLY A 356 -9.50 0.26 0.26
CA GLY A 356 -10.21 -0.18 1.44
C GLY A 356 -11.33 0.75 1.86
N ILE A 357 -11.84 0.52 3.05
CA ILE A 357 -12.86 1.36 3.69
C ILE A 357 -12.38 1.67 5.10
N GLU A 358 -12.18 2.94 5.39
CA GLU A 358 -11.83 3.40 6.72
C GLU A 358 -12.77 4.52 7.16
N ILE A 359 -13.67 4.18 8.07
CA ILE A 359 -14.58 5.12 8.73
C ILE A 359 -14.20 5.10 10.21
N PRO A 360 -13.64 6.19 10.76
CA PRO A 360 -13.18 6.24 12.15
C PRO A 360 -14.24 5.77 13.13
N GLY A 361 -13.86 4.89 14.05
CA GLY A 361 -14.74 4.34 15.07
C GLY A 361 -15.77 3.30 14.59
N TRP A 362 -15.84 3.00 13.29
CA TRP A 362 -16.81 2.05 12.75
C TRP A 362 -16.22 0.93 11.91
N ILE A 363 -15.55 1.24 10.80
CA ILE A 363 -14.98 0.24 9.87
C ILE A 363 -13.53 0.59 9.55
N LYS A 364 -12.65 -0.40 9.67
CA LYS A 364 -11.28 -0.36 9.16
C LYS A 364 -11.00 -1.67 8.44
N TRP A 365 -11.07 -1.63 7.11
CA TRP A 365 -10.93 -2.81 6.28
C TRP A 365 -10.12 -2.50 5.00
N SER A 366 -9.21 -3.40 4.69
CA SER A 366 -8.50 -3.48 3.42
C SER A 366 -8.25 -4.95 3.08
N PRO A 367 -8.15 -5.35 1.80
CA PRO A 367 -7.76 -6.70 1.42
C PRO A 367 -6.41 -7.13 1.98
N VAL A 368 -5.50 -6.19 2.24
CA VAL A 368 -4.16 -6.46 2.78
C VAL A 368 -4.19 -7.14 4.15
N LYS A 369 -5.28 -7.00 4.92
CA LYS A 369 -5.44 -7.62 6.25
C LYS A 369 -5.31 -9.15 6.24
N PHE A 370 -5.55 -9.79 5.10
CA PHE A 370 -5.41 -11.25 4.96
C PHE A 370 -3.94 -11.69 4.91
N LYS A 371 -3.02 -10.79 4.53
CA LYS A 371 -1.57 -11.05 4.54
C LYS A 371 -0.90 -10.38 5.74
N TYR A 372 -1.29 -9.14 6.05
CA TYR A 372 -0.76 -8.34 7.14
C TYR A 372 -1.87 -8.02 8.14
N PRO A 373 -2.03 -8.79 9.23
CA PRO A 373 -3.05 -8.48 10.26
C PRO A 373 -2.84 -7.08 10.87
N LYS A 374 -1.58 -6.67 11.05
CA LYS A 374 -1.15 -5.34 11.50
C LYS A 374 -0.78 -4.48 10.29
N TRP A 375 -1.79 -3.92 9.60
CA TRP A 375 -1.57 -3.27 8.30
C TRP A 375 -1.62 -1.73 8.31
N ALA A 376 -2.11 -1.09 9.37
CA ALA A 376 -2.15 0.38 9.49
C ALA A 376 -2.48 0.82 10.91
N GLY A 377 -1.94 1.98 11.34
CA GLY A 377 -2.20 2.60 12.64
C GLY A 377 -1.50 1.88 13.79
N LEU A 378 -2.02 2.04 15.00
CA LEU A 378 -1.38 1.61 16.25
C LEU A 378 -1.79 0.19 16.65
N TYR A 379 -0.81 -0.55 17.14
CA TYR A 379 -0.94 -1.90 17.72
C TYR A 379 -0.16 -1.95 19.04
N PRO A 380 -0.81 -1.59 20.17
CA PRO A 380 -0.19 -1.70 21.49
C PRO A 380 -0.15 -3.16 21.95
N GLU A 381 0.95 -3.54 22.60
CA GLU A 381 1.14 -4.84 23.23
C GLU A 381 1.05 -4.74 24.75
N LEU A 382 0.84 -5.88 25.43
CA LEU A 382 0.61 -5.93 26.88
C LEU A 382 1.84 -5.51 27.71
N ASP A 383 3.04 -5.65 27.16
CA ASP A 383 4.32 -5.27 27.79
C ASP A 383 4.66 -3.78 27.60
N GLY A 384 3.76 -3.01 27.01
CA GLY A 384 3.94 -1.59 26.74
C GLY A 384 4.73 -1.27 25.47
N GLN A 385 5.07 -2.27 24.65
CA GLN A 385 5.59 -2.05 23.30
C GLN A 385 4.47 -1.59 22.37
N VAL A 386 4.78 -0.74 21.40
CA VAL A 386 3.81 -0.25 20.41
C VAL A 386 4.39 -0.37 19.01
N LEU A 387 3.64 -0.99 18.11
CA LEU A 387 3.90 -0.90 16.67
C LEU A 387 2.97 0.14 16.05
N HIS A 388 3.53 1.05 15.25
CA HIS A 388 2.76 1.91 14.35
C HIS A 388 3.08 1.56 12.90
N VAL A 389 2.05 1.34 12.09
CA VAL A 389 2.17 1.07 10.65
C VAL A 389 1.55 2.21 9.87
N ASN A 390 2.39 2.96 9.14
CA ASN A 390 1.99 4.07 8.29
C ASN A 390 1.41 3.55 6.97
N ARG A 391 0.38 4.23 6.42
CA ARG A 391 -0.28 3.85 5.15
C ARG A 391 0.47 4.29 3.90
N GLY A 392 1.63 4.92 4.07
CA GLY A 392 2.46 5.45 2.99
C GLY A 392 2.06 6.84 2.51
N PHE A 393 3.07 7.60 2.09
CA PHE A 393 2.96 8.94 1.55
C PHE A 393 2.63 8.93 0.04
N GLY A 394 3.24 8.02 -0.71
CA GLY A 394 3.07 7.87 -2.13
C GLY A 394 2.09 6.77 -2.54
N PHE A 395 2.32 6.19 -3.70
CA PHE A 395 1.52 5.09 -4.24
C PHE A 395 2.36 4.25 -5.21
N LEU A 396 2.00 2.97 -5.37
CA LEU A 396 2.73 2.02 -6.20
C LEU A 396 1.74 1.15 -7.00
N ALA A 397 2.08 0.79 -8.24
CA ALA A 397 1.37 -0.10 -9.14
C ALA A 397 -0.06 0.38 -9.50
N PHE A 398 -0.98 0.47 -8.55
CA PHE A 398 -2.26 1.13 -8.78
C PHE A 398 -2.06 2.66 -8.64
N PRO A 399 -2.38 3.47 -9.69
CA PRO A 399 -2.04 4.91 -9.72
C PRO A 399 -3.05 5.75 -8.93
N GLY A 400 -3.48 5.26 -7.77
CA GLY A 400 -4.53 5.89 -6.98
C GLY A 400 -4.62 5.36 -5.57
N ARG A 401 -5.49 5.98 -4.77
CA ARG A 401 -5.85 5.53 -3.42
C ARG A 401 -7.35 5.63 -3.24
N VAL A 402 -7.99 4.55 -2.85
CA VAL A 402 -9.44 4.43 -2.70
C VAL A 402 -9.76 4.09 -1.25
N GLY A 403 -10.27 5.08 -0.50
CA GLY A 403 -10.65 4.91 0.91
C GLY A 403 -9.49 4.82 1.90
N ILE A 404 -8.27 4.52 1.43
CA ILE A 404 -7.02 4.51 2.22
C ILE A 404 -6.13 5.64 1.69
N TRP A 405 -6.16 6.78 2.36
CA TRP A 405 -5.50 8.00 1.91
C TRP A 405 -4.01 8.03 2.26
N PRO A 406 -3.18 8.82 1.55
CA PRO A 406 -1.79 9.05 1.94
C PRO A 406 -1.72 9.60 3.36
N GLU A 407 -0.78 9.08 4.15
CA GLU A 407 -0.68 9.37 5.57
C GLU A 407 0.60 10.10 5.93
N ILE A 408 0.45 11.13 6.75
CA ILE A 408 1.49 11.77 7.54
C ILE A 408 1.13 11.50 8.99
N THR A 409 1.94 10.74 9.71
CA THR A 409 1.66 10.44 11.11
C THR A 409 2.34 11.46 12.02
N HIS A 410 1.63 11.95 13.04
CA HIS A 410 2.18 12.80 14.08
C HIS A 410 2.03 12.11 15.43
N LEU A 411 3.15 11.70 16.02
CA LEU A 411 3.18 11.04 17.33
C LEU A 411 3.67 12.02 18.39
N THR A 412 3.00 12.05 19.53
CA THR A 412 3.45 12.74 20.73
C THR A 412 3.74 11.71 21.81
N LEU A 413 4.98 11.64 22.27
CA LEU A 413 5.38 10.78 23.38
C LEU A 413 5.06 11.45 24.69
N ARG A 414 4.46 10.73 25.62
CA ARG A 414 4.12 11.20 26.96
C ARG A 414 4.66 10.28 28.03
N LYS A 415 5.20 10.86 29.08
CA LYS A 415 5.51 10.14 30.32
C LYS A 415 4.21 9.75 30.99
N LYS A 416 3.97 8.46 31.20
CA LYS A 416 2.81 8.00 31.94
C LYS A 416 2.97 8.37 33.43
N SER A 417 2.00 9.10 33.95
CA SER A 417 1.94 9.37 35.40
C SER A 417 1.63 8.07 36.15
N VAL A 418 2.41 7.73 37.14
CA VAL A 418 2.19 6.58 38.04
C VAL A 418 1.06 6.88 39.00
#